data_0888969d75747b3aa64428bccc57db8b
#
_entry.id   0888969d75747b3aa64428bccc57db8b
#
_cell.length_a   1.000
_cell.length_b   1.000
_cell.length_c   1.000
_cell.angle_alpha   90.00
_cell.angle_beta   90.00
_cell.angle_gamma   90.00
#
_symmetry.space_group_name_H-M   'P 1'
#
loop_
_entity.id
_entity.type
_entity.pdbx_description
1 polymer ?
#
loop_
_entity_poly.entity_id
_entity_poly.type
_entity_poly.pdbx_seq_one_letter_code
_entity_poly.pdbx_strand_id
1 'polypeptide(L)'
;MEPVGEYTQSCLGRERVFGYCSKTYGTKVLLFRLNYAIDMRYGVLHDIGRQVLAGEPVVNAVGHFNVIWQGDANRIALMSLAYADSPAVPLNVTGPEMISVEYIAERFGQLMGKKVTYSGVSADRCYLNNSAKAMRLFGYPRVSLDQMIDWQAAWLMQGGRSLGKPTHFEVNNGKF
;
A
#
# COMPACT_ATOMS: atom_id res chain seq x y z
N MET A 1 1.50 -16.54 -10.48
CA MET A 1 0.31 -16.10 -9.74
C MET A 1 -0.79 -15.82 -10.74
N GLU A 2 -1.95 -16.39 -10.56
CA GLU A 2 -3.13 -16.01 -11.33
C GLU A 2 -3.79 -14.81 -10.65
N PRO A 3 -4.03 -13.70 -11.38
CA PRO A 3 -4.72 -12.56 -10.83
C PRO A 3 -6.18 -12.90 -10.55
N VAL A 4 -6.67 -12.56 -9.36
CA VAL A 4 -8.04 -12.84 -8.92
C VAL A 4 -8.86 -11.55 -9.06
N GLY A 5 -9.99 -11.65 -9.77
CA GLY A 5 -10.94 -10.56 -9.98
C GLY A 5 -10.61 -9.62 -11.13
N GLU A 6 -11.64 -8.87 -11.55
CA GLU A 6 -11.60 -8.02 -12.75
C GLU A 6 -10.60 -6.88 -12.64
N TYR A 7 -10.47 -6.27 -11.46
CA TYR A 7 -9.51 -5.21 -11.22
C TYR A 7 -8.07 -5.68 -11.46
N THR A 8 -7.69 -6.84 -10.89
CA THR A 8 -6.34 -7.39 -11.02
C THR A 8 -6.06 -7.82 -12.46
N GLN A 9 -7.05 -8.40 -13.15
CA GLN A 9 -6.97 -8.73 -14.58
C GLN A 9 -6.78 -7.46 -15.43
N SER A 10 -7.49 -6.37 -15.13
CA SER A 10 -7.34 -5.10 -15.84
C SER A 10 -5.94 -4.50 -15.66
N CYS A 11 -5.36 -4.58 -14.45
CA CYS A 11 -3.99 -4.15 -14.18
C CYS A 11 -2.98 -4.97 -15.01
N LEU A 12 -3.14 -6.29 -15.07
CA LEU A 12 -2.30 -7.16 -15.89
C LEU A 12 -2.45 -6.86 -17.38
N GLY A 13 -3.69 -6.66 -17.83
CA GLY A 13 -4.00 -6.29 -19.23
C GLY A 13 -3.31 -4.99 -19.63
N ARG A 14 -3.38 -3.97 -18.77
CA ARG A 14 -2.67 -2.70 -18.96
C ARG A 14 -1.15 -2.90 -19.11
N GLU A 15 -0.52 -3.66 -18.24
CA GLU A 15 0.92 -3.94 -18.33
C GLU A 15 1.28 -4.67 -19.63
N ARG A 16 0.45 -5.61 -20.08
CA ARG A 16 0.65 -6.34 -21.34
C ARG A 16 0.59 -5.42 -22.56
N VAL A 17 -0.40 -4.51 -22.59
CA VAL A 17 -0.53 -3.52 -23.68
C VAL A 17 0.66 -2.59 -23.72
N PHE A 18 1.08 -2.01 -22.60
CA PHE A 18 2.26 -1.16 -22.54
C PHE A 18 3.56 -1.92 -22.89
N GLY A 19 3.70 -3.16 -22.44
CA GLY A 19 4.84 -4.01 -22.77
C GLY A 19 4.90 -4.33 -24.26
N TYR A 20 3.77 -4.62 -24.90
CA TYR A 20 3.67 -4.82 -26.34
C TYR A 20 4.06 -3.56 -27.12
N CYS A 21 3.48 -2.41 -26.78
CA CYS A 21 3.79 -1.14 -27.43
C CYS A 21 5.27 -0.76 -27.27
N SER A 22 5.82 -0.96 -26.06
CA SER A 22 7.24 -0.73 -25.81
C SER A 22 8.12 -1.56 -26.75
N LYS A 23 7.88 -2.87 -26.81
CA LYS A 23 8.66 -3.79 -27.65
C LYS A 23 8.47 -3.52 -29.15
N THR A 24 7.25 -3.21 -29.60
CA THR A 24 6.93 -3.08 -31.02
C THR A 24 7.35 -1.74 -31.60
N TYR A 25 7.20 -0.66 -30.82
CA TYR A 25 7.42 0.71 -31.31
C TYR A 25 8.64 1.39 -30.69
N GLY A 26 9.41 0.69 -29.85
CA GLY A 26 10.58 1.25 -29.18
C GLY A 26 10.23 2.31 -28.12
N THR A 27 8.96 2.42 -27.70
CA THR A 27 8.54 3.39 -26.70
C THR A 27 9.13 3.03 -25.34
N LYS A 28 9.83 3.97 -24.72
CA LYS A 28 10.39 3.77 -23.38
C LYS A 28 9.27 3.75 -22.34
N VAL A 29 9.17 2.65 -21.58
CA VAL A 29 8.11 2.42 -20.59
C VAL A 29 8.70 1.93 -19.28
N LEU A 30 8.24 2.53 -18.16
CA LEU A 30 8.43 1.99 -16.82
C LEU A 30 7.07 1.53 -16.28
N LEU A 31 6.98 0.26 -15.89
CA LEU A 31 5.79 -0.30 -15.24
C LEU A 31 5.90 -0.07 -13.72
N PHE A 32 5.35 1.05 -13.26
CA PHE A 32 5.41 1.48 -11.87
C PHE A 32 4.34 0.73 -11.05
N ARG A 33 4.77 -0.28 -10.29
CA ARG A 33 3.92 -1.14 -9.48
C ARG A 33 3.93 -0.66 -8.04
N LEU A 34 3.00 0.23 -7.71
CA LEU A 34 2.84 0.78 -6.37
C LEU A 34 2.00 -0.16 -5.48
N ASN A 35 2.46 -0.37 -4.24
CA ASN A 35 1.69 -1.05 -3.22
C ASN A 35 1.49 -0.13 -2.01
N TYR A 36 0.24 0.03 -1.58
CA TYR A 36 -0.25 0.79 -0.42
C TYR A 36 0.50 2.10 -0.11
N ALA A 37 0.26 3.11 -0.95
CA ALA A 37 0.68 4.47 -0.65
C ALA A 37 -0.24 5.10 0.42
N ILE A 38 0.37 5.64 1.48
CA ILE A 38 -0.32 6.18 2.64
C ILE A 38 -0.42 7.70 2.54
N ASP A 39 -1.63 8.23 2.70
CA ASP A 39 -1.97 9.64 2.93
C ASP A 39 -2.74 9.72 4.26
N MET A 40 -2.74 10.88 4.92
CA MET A 40 -3.47 11.05 6.19
C MET A 40 -4.98 10.83 6.07
N ARG A 41 -5.53 11.04 4.88
CA ARG A 41 -6.99 10.99 4.60
C ARG A 41 -7.46 9.66 4.01
N TYR A 42 -6.51 8.77 3.66
CA TYR A 42 -6.77 7.55 2.91
C TYR A 42 -5.64 6.54 3.08
N GLY A 43 -5.95 5.27 2.99
CA GLY A 43 -4.99 4.17 2.98
C GLY A 43 -5.26 3.16 4.10
N VAL A 44 -4.57 2.03 4.04
CA VAL A 44 -4.79 0.93 4.98
C VAL A 44 -4.54 1.35 6.45
N LEU A 45 -3.56 2.21 6.72
CA LEU A 45 -3.32 2.74 8.08
C LEU A 45 -4.48 3.63 8.53
N HIS A 46 -5.06 4.44 7.62
CA HIS A 46 -6.24 5.26 7.90
C HIS A 46 -7.44 4.39 8.28
N ASP A 47 -7.69 3.31 7.54
CA ASP A 47 -8.84 2.44 7.77
C ASP A 47 -8.71 1.70 9.11
N ILE A 48 -7.53 1.09 9.39
CA ILE A 48 -7.26 0.42 10.67
C ILE A 48 -7.37 1.42 11.84
N GLY A 49 -6.71 2.58 11.72
CA GLY A 49 -6.73 3.60 12.79
C GLY A 49 -8.14 4.11 13.07
N ARG A 50 -8.98 4.24 12.05
CA ARG A 50 -10.39 4.65 12.20
C ARG A 50 -11.22 3.60 12.94
N GLN A 51 -11.04 2.31 12.63
CA GLN A 51 -11.70 1.22 13.35
C GLN A 51 -11.30 1.23 14.84
N VAL A 52 -10.00 1.33 15.12
CA VAL A 52 -9.50 1.40 16.50
C VAL A 52 -10.06 2.61 17.24
N LEU A 53 -10.04 3.80 16.64
CA LEU A 53 -10.57 5.02 17.25
C LEU A 53 -12.07 4.91 17.57
N ALA A 54 -12.85 4.32 16.65
CA ALA A 54 -14.27 4.08 16.81
C ALA A 54 -14.60 2.95 17.81
N GLY A 55 -13.62 2.14 18.22
CA GLY A 55 -13.84 0.94 19.04
C GLY A 55 -14.47 -0.21 18.27
N GLU A 56 -14.40 -0.17 16.95
CA GLU A 56 -14.86 -1.22 16.05
C GLU A 56 -13.83 -2.35 15.97
N PRO A 57 -14.24 -3.62 15.80
CA PRO A 57 -13.29 -4.70 15.59
C PRO A 57 -12.48 -4.53 14.31
N VAL A 58 -11.17 -4.66 14.40
CA VAL A 58 -10.28 -4.63 13.23
C VAL A 58 -10.39 -5.96 12.48
N VAL A 59 -10.63 -5.88 11.17
CA VAL A 59 -10.74 -7.09 10.33
C VAL A 59 -9.35 -7.65 10.06
N ASN A 60 -9.08 -8.87 10.57
CA ASN A 60 -7.78 -9.55 10.43
C ASN A 60 -7.81 -10.65 9.35
N ALA A 61 -8.47 -10.37 8.21
CA ALA A 61 -8.55 -11.30 7.08
C ALA A 61 -7.29 -11.33 6.19
N VAL A 62 -6.40 -10.35 6.37
CA VAL A 62 -5.08 -10.25 5.72
C VAL A 62 -4.05 -10.07 6.82
N GLY A 63 -3.08 -10.98 6.90
CA GLY A 63 -2.11 -10.99 7.99
C GLY A 63 -1.04 -9.91 7.87
N HIS A 64 -0.50 -9.70 6.65
CA HIS A 64 0.65 -8.82 6.44
C HIS A 64 0.56 -8.02 5.14
N PHE A 65 1.14 -6.82 5.17
CA PHE A 65 1.30 -5.95 4.01
C PHE A 65 2.56 -5.09 4.16
N ASN A 66 2.91 -4.35 3.11
CA ASN A 66 3.88 -3.27 3.21
C ASN A 66 3.31 -1.95 2.68
N VAL A 67 3.79 -0.84 3.21
CA VAL A 67 3.28 0.51 2.93
C VAL A 67 4.43 1.49 2.65
N ILE A 68 4.11 2.57 1.93
CA ILE A 68 5.02 3.68 1.70
C ILE A 68 4.28 5.00 1.88
N TRP A 69 4.95 6.03 2.39
CA TRP A 69 4.40 7.38 2.40
C TRP A 69 4.16 7.90 0.98
N GLN A 70 2.98 8.51 0.74
CA GLN A 70 2.60 9.02 -0.60
C GLN A 70 3.63 10.00 -1.17
N GLY A 71 4.22 10.85 -0.34
CA GLY A 71 5.27 11.79 -0.77
C GLY A 71 6.53 11.08 -1.26
N ASP A 72 6.95 10.01 -0.60
CA ASP A 72 8.08 9.19 -1.04
C ASP A 72 7.77 8.42 -2.33
N ALA A 73 6.56 7.87 -2.44
CA ALA A 73 6.11 7.23 -3.68
C ALA A 73 6.13 8.20 -4.86
N ASN A 74 5.64 9.43 -4.67
CA ASN A 74 5.66 10.48 -5.69
C ASN A 74 7.09 10.88 -6.08
N ARG A 75 8.00 11.03 -5.10
CA ARG A 75 9.41 11.29 -5.35
C ARG A 75 10.04 10.19 -6.21
N ILE A 76 9.83 8.92 -5.84
CA ILE A 76 10.34 7.78 -6.60
C ILE A 76 9.73 7.76 -8.01
N ALA A 77 8.44 8.04 -8.16
CA ALA A 77 7.78 8.08 -9.47
C ALA A 77 8.45 9.09 -10.40
N LEU A 78 8.71 10.32 -9.92
CA LEU A 78 9.38 11.35 -10.72
C LEU A 78 10.81 10.96 -11.09
N MET A 79 11.59 10.45 -10.12
CA MET A 79 12.97 10.02 -10.35
C MET A 79 13.06 8.81 -11.29
N SER A 80 12.05 7.95 -11.28
CA SER A 80 12.01 6.71 -12.06
C SER A 80 11.79 6.93 -13.56
N LEU A 81 11.36 8.12 -13.97
CA LEU A 81 11.21 8.48 -15.40
C LEU A 81 12.51 8.30 -16.18
N ALA A 82 13.66 8.55 -15.57
CA ALA A 82 14.97 8.36 -16.16
C ALA A 82 15.35 6.88 -16.42
N TYR A 83 14.58 5.95 -15.85
CA TYR A 83 14.80 4.49 -15.95
C TYR A 83 13.77 3.80 -16.85
N ALA A 84 12.92 4.57 -17.53
CA ALA A 84 12.05 4.01 -18.55
C ALA A 84 12.88 3.56 -19.76
N ASP A 85 12.61 2.35 -20.24
CA ASP A 85 13.38 1.75 -21.35
C ASP A 85 12.47 0.89 -22.25
N SER A 86 13.02 0.40 -23.34
CA SER A 86 12.38 -0.55 -24.25
C SER A 86 13.28 -1.79 -24.41
N PRO A 87 12.77 -2.97 -24.09
CA PRO A 87 11.42 -3.32 -23.62
C PRO A 87 11.09 -2.77 -22.22
N ALA A 88 9.79 -2.66 -21.93
CA ALA A 88 9.27 -2.09 -20.68
C ALA A 88 9.92 -2.66 -19.42
N VAL A 89 10.30 -1.79 -18.49
CA VAL A 89 11.01 -2.14 -17.25
C VAL A 89 10.04 -2.13 -16.05
N PRO A 90 9.85 -3.25 -15.31
CA PRO A 90 9.05 -3.25 -14.12
C PRO A 90 9.81 -2.69 -12.90
N LEU A 91 9.09 -1.92 -12.07
CA LEU A 91 9.58 -1.36 -10.81
C LEU A 91 8.51 -1.46 -9.73
N ASN A 92 8.75 -2.33 -8.74
CA ASN A 92 7.91 -2.39 -7.55
C ASN A 92 8.31 -1.28 -6.58
N VAL A 93 7.32 -0.57 -6.04
CA VAL A 93 7.50 0.55 -5.11
C VAL A 93 6.61 0.39 -3.90
N THR A 94 7.22 0.27 -2.73
CA THR A 94 6.61 0.23 -1.41
C THR A 94 7.70 0.41 -0.34
N GLY A 95 7.33 0.45 0.95
CA GLY A 95 8.29 0.41 2.05
C GLY A 95 8.95 -0.97 2.24
N PRO A 96 10.03 -1.04 3.00
CA PRO A 96 10.79 -2.27 3.23
C PRO A 96 10.16 -3.23 4.23
N GLU A 97 9.33 -2.72 5.14
CA GLU A 97 8.83 -3.48 6.27
C GLU A 97 7.70 -4.43 5.85
N MET A 98 7.73 -5.65 6.36
CA MET A 98 6.60 -6.56 6.39
C MET A 98 5.84 -6.32 7.70
N ILE A 99 4.64 -5.77 7.60
CA ILE A 99 3.88 -5.24 8.73
C ILE A 99 2.65 -6.10 8.96
N SER A 100 2.40 -6.56 10.20
CA SER A 100 1.15 -7.23 10.53
C SER A 100 0.03 -6.24 10.82
N VAL A 101 -1.21 -6.60 10.48
CA VAL A 101 -2.42 -5.85 10.83
C VAL A 101 -2.52 -5.71 12.35
N GLU A 102 -2.21 -6.77 13.09
CA GLU A 102 -2.24 -6.78 14.56
C GLU A 102 -1.26 -5.76 15.14
N TYR A 103 0.00 -5.75 14.66
CA TYR A 103 0.99 -4.78 15.12
C TYR A 103 0.48 -3.32 14.94
N ILE A 104 -0.07 -3.01 13.77
CA ILE A 104 -0.59 -1.66 13.50
C ILE A 104 -1.78 -1.32 14.41
N ALA A 105 -2.71 -2.25 14.55
CA ALA A 105 -3.89 -2.05 15.40
C ALA A 105 -3.49 -1.81 16.87
N GLU A 106 -2.59 -2.62 17.42
CA GLU A 106 -2.08 -2.46 18.79
C GLU A 106 -1.32 -1.12 18.98
N ARG A 107 -0.52 -0.71 17.99
CA ARG A 107 0.16 0.59 18.05
C ARG A 107 -0.86 1.74 18.06
N PHE A 108 -1.90 1.70 17.24
CA PHE A 108 -2.99 2.69 17.31
C PHE A 108 -3.74 2.62 18.64
N GLY A 109 -4.01 1.43 19.15
CA GLY A 109 -4.63 1.24 20.47
C GLY A 109 -3.85 1.95 21.57
N GLN A 110 -2.51 1.77 21.60
CA GLN A 110 -1.63 2.43 22.56
C GLN A 110 -1.64 3.95 22.41
N LEU A 111 -1.51 4.47 21.20
CA LEU A 111 -1.46 5.92 20.92
C LEU A 111 -2.79 6.62 21.21
N MET A 112 -3.92 5.95 20.95
CA MET A 112 -5.27 6.51 21.10
C MET A 112 -5.92 6.18 22.44
N GLY A 113 -5.26 5.38 23.31
CA GLY A 113 -5.85 4.93 24.58
C GLY A 113 -7.08 4.04 24.39
N LYS A 114 -7.10 3.20 23.35
CA LYS A 114 -8.22 2.33 22.98
C LYS A 114 -7.84 0.86 23.13
N LYS A 115 -8.81 0.05 23.59
CA LYS A 115 -8.69 -1.40 23.56
C LYS A 115 -8.97 -1.89 22.13
N VAL A 116 -8.07 -2.71 21.60
CA VAL A 116 -8.23 -3.32 20.27
C VAL A 116 -9.01 -4.63 20.39
N THR A 117 -9.92 -4.85 19.45
CA THR A 117 -10.63 -6.11 19.26
C THR A 117 -10.51 -6.50 17.79
N TYR A 118 -10.60 -7.79 17.50
CA TYR A 118 -10.46 -8.31 16.16
C TYR A 118 -11.71 -9.05 15.71
N SER A 119 -11.97 -9.02 14.38
CA SER A 119 -12.99 -9.83 13.74
C SER A 119 -12.36 -10.63 12.59
N GLY A 120 -12.89 -11.84 12.37
CA GLY A 120 -12.33 -12.75 11.37
C GLY A 120 -11.22 -13.65 11.93
N VAL A 121 -10.73 -14.54 11.07
CA VAL A 121 -9.63 -15.45 11.38
C VAL A 121 -8.36 -14.86 10.78
N SER A 122 -7.30 -14.76 11.58
CA SER A 122 -5.97 -14.37 11.07
C SER A 122 -5.60 -15.27 9.88
N ALA A 123 -5.39 -14.65 8.73
CA ALA A 123 -5.11 -15.38 7.50
C ALA A 123 -3.61 -15.38 7.20
N ASP A 124 -3.10 -16.50 6.69
CA ASP A 124 -1.74 -16.62 6.13
C ASP A 124 -1.54 -15.84 4.82
N ARG A 125 -2.48 -14.94 4.51
CA ARG A 125 -2.44 -14.11 3.30
C ARG A 125 -1.72 -12.80 3.55
N CYS A 126 -0.92 -12.40 2.56
CA CYS A 126 -0.17 -11.15 2.63
C CYS A 126 -0.18 -10.41 1.28
N TYR A 127 -0.21 -9.08 1.36
CA TYR A 127 -0.06 -8.18 0.22
C TYR A 127 1.31 -7.53 0.26
N LEU A 128 2.30 -8.28 -0.22
CA LEU A 128 3.71 -7.88 -0.19
C LEU A 128 4.27 -7.68 -1.59
N ASN A 129 5.04 -6.63 -1.75
CA ASN A 129 5.86 -6.36 -2.92
C ASN A 129 7.34 -6.31 -2.53
N ASN A 130 8.20 -6.89 -3.34
CA ASN A 130 9.64 -6.73 -3.18
C ASN A 130 10.10 -5.44 -3.87
N SER A 131 10.40 -4.41 -3.08
CA SER A 131 10.87 -3.09 -3.52
C SER A 131 12.39 -2.92 -3.49
N ALA A 132 13.17 -3.98 -3.31
CA ALA A 132 14.63 -3.92 -3.20
C ALA A 132 15.30 -3.23 -4.40
N LYS A 133 14.76 -3.38 -5.62
CA LYS A 133 15.26 -2.67 -6.81
C LYS A 133 15.08 -1.15 -6.68
N ALA A 134 13.88 -0.70 -6.26
CA ALA A 134 13.62 0.73 -6.05
C ALA A 134 14.53 1.31 -4.98
N MET A 135 14.76 0.59 -3.88
CA MET A 135 15.66 1.03 -2.80
C MET A 135 17.12 1.14 -3.23
N ARG A 136 17.60 0.21 -4.06
CA ARG A 136 18.97 0.33 -4.63
C ARG A 136 19.12 1.52 -5.55
N LEU A 137 18.09 1.89 -6.31
CA LEU A 137 18.14 2.99 -7.27
C LEU A 137 17.90 4.36 -6.61
N PHE A 138 17.03 4.47 -5.63
CA PHE A 138 16.51 5.74 -5.11
C PHE A 138 16.70 5.93 -3.61
N GLY A 139 17.31 4.95 -2.93
CA GLY A 139 17.41 4.93 -1.48
C GLY A 139 16.11 4.49 -0.79
N TYR A 140 16.17 4.38 0.53
CA TYR A 140 15.02 4.06 1.37
C TYR A 140 14.00 5.21 1.41
N PRO A 141 12.71 4.91 1.72
CA PRO A 141 11.73 5.95 2.05
C PRO A 141 12.25 6.87 3.16
N ARG A 142 11.92 8.15 3.09
CA ARG A 142 12.35 9.16 4.07
C ARG A 142 11.45 9.19 5.30
N VAL A 143 10.19 8.83 5.11
CA VAL A 143 9.20 8.73 6.19
C VAL A 143 9.16 7.30 6.66
N SER A 144 9.45 7.07 7.94
CA SER A 144 9.42 5.75 8.57
C SER A 144 7.99 5.29 8.84
N LEU A 145 7.83 3.99 9.08
CA LEU A 145 6.55 3.41 9.49
C LEU A 145 6.02 4.07 10.77
N ASP A 146 6.86 4.23 11.78
CA ASP A 146 6.45 4.83 13.06
C ASP A 146 5.96 6.27 12.87
N GLN A 147 6.63 7.07 12.03
CA GLN A 147 6.17 8.42 11.71
C GLN A 147 4.79 8.41 11.04
N MET A 148 4.55 7.49 10.10
CA MET A 148 3.23 7.36 9.45
C MET A 148 2.14 7.00 10.48
N ILE A 149 2.43 6.09 11.40
CA ILE A 149 1.49 5.68 12.46
C ILE A 149 1.20 6.85 13.41
N ASP A 150 2.24 7.54 13.89
CA ASP A 150 2.09 8.68 14.81
C ASP A 150 1.28 9.81 14.17
N TRP A 151 1.58 10.18 12.93
CA TRP A 151 0.84 11.20 12.20
C TRP A 151 -0.61 10.79 11.96
N GLN A 152 -0.84 9.53 11.59
CA GLN A 152 -2.18 9.02 11.34
C GLN A 152 -3.02 9.00 12.62
N ALA A 153 -2.42 8.59 13.75
CA ALA A 153 -3.10 8.64 15.06
C ALA A 153 -3.47 10.06 15.43
N ALA A 154 -2.53 11.01 15.36
CA ALA A 154 -2.77 12.41 15.65
C ALA A 154 -3.85 13.02 14.74
N TRP A 155 -3.79 12.73 13.43
CA TRP A 155 -4.78 13.18 12.45
C TRP A 155 -6.19 12.72 12.80
N LEU A 156 -6.35 11.44 13.12
CA LEU A 156 -7.65 10.85 13.44
C LEU A 156 -8.20 11.37 14.77
N MET A 157 -7.37 11.47 15.81
CA MET A 157 -7.79 11.99 17.14
C MET A 157 -8.22 13.46 17.08
N GLN A 158 -7.68 14.25 16.15
CA GLN A 158 -8.08 15.64 15.94
C GLN A 158 -9.30 15.79 15.01
N GLY A 159 -9.94 14.70 14.60
CA GLY A 159 -11.06 14.74 13.67
C GLY A 159 -10.66 15.14 12.24
N GLY A 160 -9.43 14.82 11.85
CA GLY A 160 -8.89 15.12 10.51
C GLY A 160 -9.77 14.53 9.39
N ARG A 161 -9.89 15.27 8.29
CA ARG A 161 -10.75 14.90 7.15
C ARG A 161 -10.37 13.54 6.56
N SER A 162 -11.36 12.70 6.29
CA SER A 162 -11.25 11.48 5.48
C SER A 162 -11.76 11.71 4.06
N LEU A 163 -11.21 10.96 3.08
CA LEU A 163 -11.77 10.90 1.71
C LEU A 163 -13.05 10.06 1.64
N GLY A 164 -13.38 9.30 2.69
CA GLY A 164 -14.56 8.44 2.72
C GLY A 164 -14.50 7.27 1.73
N LYS A 165 -13.30 6.87 1.34
CA LYS A 165 -13.06 5.76 0.40
C LYS A 165 -12.29 4.66 1.15
N PRO A 166 -12.93 3.60 1.64
CA PRO A 166 -12.22 2.48 2.25
C PRO A 166 -11.31 1.79 1.23
N THR A 167 -10.21 1.24 1.69
CA THR A 167 -9.27 0.52 0.81
C THR A 167 -9.73 -0.88 0.47
N HIS A 168 -10.67 -1.41 1.23
CA HIS A 168 -11.12 -2.81 1.15
C HIS A 168 -9.96 -3.82 1.22
N PHE A 169 -8.91 -3.48 1.98
CA PHE A 169 -7.71 -4.32 2.12
C PHE A 169 -8.04 -5.72 2.66
N GLU A 170 -9.12 -5.85 3.39
CA GLU A 170 -9.64 -7.10 3.95
C GLU A 170 -10.28 -8.02 2.90
N VAL A 171 -10.66 -7.49 1.73
CA VAL A 171 -11.36 -8.25 0.69
C VAL A 171 -10.38 -8.92 -0.25
N ASN A 172 -10.50 -10.25 -0.38
CA ASN A 172 -9.57 -11.06 -1.16
C ASN A 172 -10.26 -12.06 -2.11
N ASN A 173 -11.54 -11.84 -2.38
CA ASN A 173 -12.37 -12.74 -3.19
C ASN A 173 -12.53 -12.29 -4.66
N GLY A 174 -11.79 -11.27 -5.09
CA GLY A 174 -11.84 -10.75 -6.45
C GLY A 174 -13.07 -9.92 -6.82
N LYS A 175 -13.88 -9.50 -5.84
CA LYS A 175 -15.11 -8.70 -6.06
C LYS A 175 -14.86 -7.19 -6.11
N PHE A 176 -13.62 -6.76 -6.32
CA PHE A 176 -13.22 -5.38 -6.55
C PHE A 176 -12.35 -5.28 -7.77
#